data_5c6a21ee1d67cf7946f3e3cc3c779119
#
_entry.id   5c6a21ee1d67cf7946f3e3cc3c779119
#
_cell.length_a   1.000
_cell.length_b   1.000
_cell.length_c   1.000
_cell.angle_alpha   90.00
_cell.angle_beta   90.00
_cell.angle_gamma   90.00
#
_symmetry.space_group_name_H-M   'P 1'
#
loop_
_entity.id
_entity.type
_entity.pdbx_description
1 polymer ?
#
loop_
_entity_poly.entity_id
_entity_poly.type
_entity_poly.pdbx_seq_one_letter_code
_entity_poly.pdbx_strand_id
1 'polypeptide(L)'
;MKNLDKTLWIKRIFMVLMDICIVILTSITALIVRFEFSLSAVPKYYIGVVWSSLPATLVIAIIVFYVFRLYSSLWVYAGVTELLYLAAACIVDTLLNTVTILLNYRDQEYPLPRSWYFIYGTLLLAFMFISRYSYRAVRTFFGKKVDEKNLKRVLVVGAGEAGNSIIKEISGSRFVNMHIVGFVDDDKSKIGKYMHGVKVLGDRNDIIEIANEYLVDEIIIAIPTASAKETKAILDICKQTGCELKRLPGMYQLVNGDVSISKLKDVDVNDLLGRDPITVDLDSIMGYVSDKVVMVTGGGGSIGSELCRQIASHNPKQLVIVDIYENTTYDIQQELKRNYPELDLVVLIASVRNTKRMDLIFDKYRPEIVYHAAAHKHVPLMEDSPNEAVKNNVLGTWKVVQAADKYNVKRFVMISTDKAVNPTNIMGATKRICEMIIQTYNNRSKTEYVAVRFGNVLGSNGSVIPLFKKQIEAGGPVTVTHPDIIRYFMTCLLYTSDAA
;
A
#
# COMPACT_ATOMS: atom_id res chain seq x y z
N MET A 1 -8.76 -10.90 32.65
CA MET A 1 -8.14 -12.18 32.25
C MET A 1 -8.90 -13.42 32.75
N LYS A 2 -9.31 -13.54 34.03
CA LYS A 2 -10.02 -14.76 34.53
C LYS A 2 -11.34 -15.13 33.86
N ASN A 3 -12.11 -14.20 33.29
CA ASN A 3 -13.39 -14.51 32.63
C ASN A 3 -13.23 -15.02 31.18
N LEU A 4 -12.13 -14.69 30.52
CA LEU A 4 -11.83 -15.19 29.14
C LEU A 4 -11.49 -16.70 29.15
N ASP A 5 -10.78 -17.15 30.19
CA ASP A 5 -10.44 -18.57 30.37
C ASP A 5 -11.68 -19.44 30.59
N LYS A 6 -12.66 -19.01 31.38
CA LYS A 6 -13.89 -19.79 31.62
C LYS A 6 -14.70 -20.02 30.32
N THR A 7 -14.81 -19.00 29.47
CA THR A 7 -15.58 -19.10 28.21
C THR A 7 -14.91 -20.05 27.22
N LEU A 8 -13.56 -20.10 27.18
CA LEU A 8 -12.80 -21.03 26.35
C LEU A 8 -12.95 -22.47 26.83
N TRP A 9 -12.92 -22.70 28.15
CA TRP A 9 -13.14 -24.03 28.74
C TRP A 9 -14.54 -24.55 28.47
N ILE A 10 -15.57 -23.73 28.63
CA ILE A 10 -16.97 -24.10 28.33
C ILE A 10 -17.13 -24.51 26.86
N LYS A 11 -16.53 -23.79 25.93
CA LYS A 11 -16.59 -24.14 24.50
C LYS A 11 -15.89 -25.47 24.20
N ARG A 12 -14.74 -25.76 24.84
CA ARG A 12 -14.05 -27.03 24.68
C ARG A 12 -14.87 -28.19 25.20
N ILE A 13 -15.44 -28.06 26.41
CA ILE A 13 -16.31 -29.08 27.00
C ILE A 13 -17.52 -29.34 26.09
N PHE A 14 -18.15 -28.30 25.56
CA PHE A 14 -19.28 -28.43 24.64
C PHE A 14 -18.90 -29.20 23.37
N MET A 15 -17.73 -28.91 22.78
CA MET A 15 -17.24 -29.63 21.61
C MET A 15 -16.99 -31.12 21.91
N VAL A 16 -16.40 -31.45 23.07
CA VAL A 16 -16.17 -32.83 23.49
C VAL A 16 -17.51 -33.57 23.67
N LEU A 17 -18.48 -32.94 24.33
CA LEU A 17 -19.82 -33.54 24.51
C LEU A 17 -20.52 -33.78 23.17
N MET A 18 -20.41 -32.86 22.24
CA MET A 18 -20.96 -33.00 20.90
C MET A 18 -20.31 -34.16 20.14
N ASP A 19 -18.98 -34.30 20.22
CA ASP A 19 -18.24 -35.40 19.59
C ASP A 19 -18.61 -36.75 20.21
N ILE A 20 -18.80 -36.81 21.51
CA ILE A 20 -19.34 -38.02 22.19
C ILE A 20 -20.70 -38.40 21.60
N CYS A 21 -21.61 -37.45 21.44
CA CYS A 21 -22.93 -37.69 20.82
C CYS A 21 -22.79 -38.18 19.37
N ILE A 22 -21.87 -37.58 18.59
CA ILE A 22 -21.61 -37.98 17.20
C ILE A 22 -21.09 -39.42 17.15
N VAL A 23 -20.13 -39.81 17.98
CA VAL A 23 -19.57 -41.18 18.00
C VAL A 23 -20.66 -42.23 18.37
N ILE A 24 -21.50 -41.91 19.38
CA ILE A 24 -22.63 -42.79 19.76
C ILE A 24 -23.61 -42.90 18.58
N LEU A 25 -24.00 -41.77 18.01
CA LEU A 25 -24.93 -41.76 16.88
C LEU A 25 -24.38 -42.52 15.67
N THR A 26 -23.09 -42.35 15.38
CA THR A 26 -22.42 -43.06 14.28
C THR A 26 -22.43 -44.54 14.48
N SER A 27 -22.11 -45.01 15.70
CA SER A 27 -22.02 -46.44 16.04
C SER A 27 -23.39 -47.13 15.85
N ILE A 28 -24.48 -46.46 16.27
CA ILE A 28 -25.82 -46.99 16.13
C ILE A 28 -26.29 -46.90 14.67
N THR A 29 -26.07 -45.77 14.02
CA THR A 29 -26.51 -45.54 12.63
C THR A 29 -25.80 -46.51 11.69
N ALA A 30 -24.50 -46.84 11.94
CA ALA A 30 -23.76 -47.79 11.14
C ALA A 30 -24.40 -49.21 11.17
N LEU A 31 -24.97 -49.62 12.32
CA LEU A 31 -25.74 -50.88 12.40
C LEU A 31 -27.03 -50.78 11.59
N ILE A 32 -27.77 -49.70 11.76
CA ILE A 32 -29.08 -49.52 11.08
C ILE A 32 -28.88 -49.50 9.56
N VAL A 33 -27.87 -48.79 9.07
CA VAL A 33 -27.53 -48.74 7.62
C VAL A 33 -27.13 -50.13 7.12
N ARG A 34 -26.35 -50.92 7.92
CA ARG A 34 -25.95 -52.26 7.54
C ARG A 34 -27.14 -53.21 7.36
N PHE A 35 -28.21 -52.98 8.09
CA PHE A 35 -29.44 -53.80 8.04
C PHE A 35 -30.58 -53.04 7.33
N GLU A 36 -30.24 -52.32 6.28
CA GLU A 36 -31.17 -51.67 5.32
C GLU A 36 -32.27 -50.81 6.00
N PHE A 37 -31.84 -50.03 7.05
CA PHE A 37 -32.72 -49.18 7.85
C PHE A 37 -33.85 -49.91 8.62
N SER A 38 -33.77 -51.26 8.77
CA SER A 38 -34.76 -52.02 9.53
C SER A 38 -34.23 -52.35 10.93
N LEU A 39 -34.73 -51.63 11.94
CA LEU A 39 -34.41 -51.89 13.36
C LEU A 39 -34.76 -53.29 13.83
N SER A 40 -35.84 -53.89 13.29
CA SER A 40 -36.26 -55.24 13.63
C SER A 40 -35.38 -56.33 13.03
N ALA A 41 -34.62 -56.02 11.97
CA ALA A 41 -33.71 -56.94 11.32
C ALA A 41 -32.35 -57.01 12.01
N VAL A 42 -32.05 -56.07 12.93
CA VAL A 42 -30.75 -56.07 13.65
C VAL A 42 -30.73 -57.12 14.74
N PRO A 43 -29.86 -58.13 14.67
CA PRO A 43 -29.75 -59.14 15.73
C PRO A 43 -29.35 -58.52 17.06
N LYS A 44 -30.05 -58.89 18.13
CA LYS A 44 -29.79 -58.36 19.50
C LYS A 44 -28.32 -58.51 19.95
N TYR A 45 -27.68 -59.55 19.48
CA TYR A 45 -26.28 -59.77 19.72
C TYR A 45 -25.38 -58.61 19.24
N TYR A 46 -25.55 -58.12 18.01
CA TYR A 46 -24.72 -57.02 17.51
C TYR A 46 -24.97 -55.72 18.25
N ILE A 47 -26.23 -55.48 18.70
CA ILE A 47 -26.54 -54.36 19.58
C ILE A 47 -25.75 -54.49 20.89
N GLY A 48 -25.70 -55.71 21.47
CA GLY A 48 -24.93 -55.98 22.67
C GLY A 48 -23.42 -55.70 22.51
N VAL A 49 -22.82 -56.13 21.39
CA VAL A 49 -21.38 -55.88 21.09
C VAL A 49 -21.11 -54.37 20.93
N VAL A 50 -21.95 -53.64 20.23
CA VAL A 50 -21.77 -52.18 20.07
C VAL A 50 -21.87 -51.45 21.42
N TRP A 51 -22.87 -51.80 22.25
CA TRP A 51 -23.03 -51.17 23.57
C TRP A 51 -21.90 -51.50 24.52
N SER A 52 -21.37 -52.72 24.52
CA SER A 52 -20.28 -53.13 25.40
C SER A 52 -18.94 -52.56 24.92
N SER A 53 -18.73 -52.33 23.62
CA SER A 53 -17.53 -51.68 23.09
C SER A 53 -17.55 -50.15 23.19
N LEU A 54 -18.73 -49.53 23.34
CA LEU A 54 -18.92 -48.10 23.31
C LEU A 54 -18.03 -47.31 24.26
N PRO A 55 -17.80 -47.70 25.53
CA PRO A 55 -16.90 -46.96 26.42
C PRO A 55 -15.47 -46.87 25.88
N ALA A 56 -14.94 -47.97 25.34
CA ALA A 56 -13.61 -48.01 24.74
C ALA A 56 -13.55 -47.14 23.47
N THR A 57 -14.56 -47.22 22.62
CA THR A 57 -14.70 -46.40 21.41
C THR A 57 -14.68 -44.89 21.74
N LEU A 58 -15.41 -44.46 22.77
CA LEU A 58 -15.46 -43.07 23.22
C LEU A 58 -14.08 -42.60 23.75
N VAL A 59 -13.41 -43.41 24.53
CA VAL A 59 -12.08 -43.09 25.06
C VAL A 59 -11.06 -42.93 23.92
N ILE A 60 -11.06 -43.86 22.97
CA ILE A 60 -10.21 -43.80 21.77
C ILE A 60 -10.47 -42.54 20.98
N ALA A 61 -11.75 -42.23 20.68
CA ALA A 61 -12.13 -41.05 19.93
C ALA A 61 -11.67 -39.76 20.60
N ILE A 62 -11.88 -39.61 21.91
CA ILE A 62 -11.45 -38.40 22.63
C ILE A 62 -9.92 -38.25 22.58
N ILE A 63 -9.17 -39.31 22.78
CA ILE A 63 -7.70 -39.29 22.74
C ILE A 63 -7.22 -38.92 21.33
N VAL A 64 -7.73 -39.57 20.29
CA VAL A 64 -7.37 -39.29 18.89
C VAL A 64 -7.67 -37.87 18.52
N PHE A 65 -8.88 -37.37 18.81
CA PHE A 65 -9.30 -36.01 18.47
C PHE A 65 -8.49 -34.95 19.25
N TYR A 66 -8.06 -35.28 20.47
CA TYR A 66 -7.17 -34.41 21.24
C TYR A 66 -5.75 -34.38 20.64
N VAL A 67 -5.17 -35.51 20.26
CA VAL A 67 -3.85 -35.61 19.63
C VAL A 67 -3.82 -34.86 18.30
N PHE A 68 -4.86 -34.96 17.48
CA PHE A 68 -5.01 -34.24 16.23
C PHE A 68 -5.43 -32.77 16.41
N ARG A 69 -5.42 -32.27 17.66
CA ARG A 69 -5.70 -30.86 18.02
C ARG A 69 -7.08 -30.35 17.58
N LEU A 70 -8.07 -31.20 17.39
CA LEU A 70 -9.42 -30.79 16.95
C LEU A 70 -10.12 -29.88 17.98
N TYR A 71 -9.75 -29.95 19.27
CA TYR A 71 -10.30 -29.10 20.34
C TYR A 71 -9.55 -27.78 20.54
N SER A 72 -8.40 -27.60 19.89
CA SER A 72 -7.59 -26.39 19.97
C SER A 72 -7.61 -25.57 18.67
N SER A 73 -8.15 -26.11 17.58
CA SER A 73 -8.28 -25.42 16.30
C SER A 73 -9.40 -24.38 16.29
N LEU A 74 -9.13 -23.24 15.64
CA LEU A 74 -10.13 -22.18 15.44
C LEU A 74 -11.00 -22.49 14.21
N TRP A 75 -12.03 -23.30 14.39
CA TRP A 75 -12.91 -23.76 13.30
C TRP A 75 -13.59 -22.63 12.49
N VAL A 76 -13.61 -21.43 13.02
CA VAL A 76 -14.09 -20.23 12.29
C VAL A 76 -13.22 -19.90 11.08
N TYR A 77 -11.91 -20.20 11.18
CA TYR A 77 -10.90 -19.93 10.14
C TYR A 77 -10.37 -21.21 9.50
N ALA A 78 -11.03 -22.35 9.74
CA ALA A 78 -10.57 -23.63 9.25
C ALA A 78 -10.41 -23.65 7.72
N GLY A 79 -9.23 -24.00 7.27
CA GLY A 79 -8.84 -24.16 5.86
C GLY A 79 -8.78 -25.63 5.44
N VAL A 80 -8.04 -25.89 4.36
CA VAL A 80 -7.82 -27.25 3.84
C VAL A 80 -7.00 -28.09 4.81
N THR A 81 -6.09 -27.49 5.55
CA THR A 81 -5.20 -28.15 6.51
C THR A 81 -6.00 -28.78 7.67
N GLU A 82 -6.95 -28.02 8.23
CA GLU A 82 -7.83 -28.50 9.30
C GLU A 82 -8.75 -29.62 8.82
N LEU A 83 -9.17 -29.58 7.57
CA LEU A 83 -9.95 -30.64 6.93
C LEU A 83 -9.14 -31.94 6.82
N LEU A 84 -7.87 -31.84 6.42
CA LEU A 84 -6.97 -33.01 6.34
C LEU A 84 -6.70 -33.62 7.72
N TYR A 85 -6.50 -32.79 8.76
CA TYR A 85 -6.37 -33.27 10.14
C TYR A 85 -7.65 -33.95 10.64
N LEU A 86 -8.83 -33.44 10.32
CA LEU A 86 -10.11 -34.04 10.64
C LEU A 86 -10.25 -35.43 9.98
N ALA A 87 -9.96 -35.51 8.69
CA ALA A 87 -10.03 -36.76 7.94
C ALA A 87 -9.04 -37.79 8.49
N ALA A 88 -7.79 -37.38 8.75
CA ALA A 88 -6.78 -38.27 9.35
C ALA A 88 -7.19 -38.76 10.74
N ALA A 89 -7.76 -37.88 11.57
CA ALA A 89 -8.26 -38.25 12.90
C ALA A 89 -9.39 -39.32 12.82
N CYS A 90 -10.35 -39.13 11.91
CA CYS A 90 -11.44 -40.10 11.71
C CYS A 90 -10.93 -41.43 11.18
N ILE A 91 -9.94 -41.47 10.30
CA ILE A 91 -9.31 -42.69 9.78
C ILE A 91 -8.58 -43.44 10.93
N VAL A 92 -7.77 -42.70 11.68
CA VAL A 92 -7.02 -43.32 12.82
C VAL A 92 -7.96 -43.85 13.89
N ASP A 93 -9.01 -43.07 14.23
CA ASP A 93 -10.04 -43.53 15.18
C ASP A 93 -10.72 -44.82 14.68
N THR A 94 -11.14 -44.85 13.43
CA THR A 94 -11.78 -46.03 12.83
C THR A 94 -10.86 -47.27 12.87
N LEU A 95 -9.57 -47.07 12.55
CA LEU A 95 -8.59 -48.19 12.60
C LEU A 95 -8.37 -48.71 14.03
N LEU A 96 -8.18 -47.79 14.99
CA LEU A 96 -7.97 -48.18 16.38
C LEU A 96 -9.21 -48.89 16.97
N ASN A 97 -10.39 -48.38 16.70
CA ASN A 97 -11.66 -48.97 17.12
C ASN A 97 -11.85 -50.36 16.47
N THR A 98 -11.54 -50.49 15.17
CA THR A 98 -11.58 -51.78 14.48
C THR A 98 -10.67 -52.81 15.15
N VAL A 99 -9.41 -52.42 15.42
CA VAL A 99 -8.46 -53.33 16.10
C VAL A 99 -8.94 -53.67 17.50
N THR A 100 -9.40 -52.72 18.28
CA THR A 100 -9.89 -52.93 19.66
C THR A 100 -11.09 -53.87 19.69
N ILE A 101 -12.05 -53.72 18.81
CA ILE A 101 -13.22 -54.58 18.76
C ILE A 101 -12.85 -55.96 18.29
N LEU A 102 -11.99 -56.11 17.26
CA LEU A 102 -11.52 -57.41 16.79
C LEU A 102 -10.73 -58.17 17.85
N LEU A 103 -9.90 -57.50 18.68
CA LEU A 103 -9.16 -58.14 19.76
C LEU A 103 -10.06 -58.56 20.91
N ASN A 104 -11.00 -57.71 21.33
CA ASN A 104 -11.85 -58.02 22.51
C ASN A 104 -12.95 -59.05 22.22
N TYR A 105 -13.35 -59.21 20.94
CA TYR A 105 -14.43 -60.12 20.52
C TYR A 105 -13.92 -61.22 19.56
N ARG A 106 -12.60 -61.52 19.59
CA ARG A 106 -11.96 -62.49 18.71
C ARG A 106 -12.53 -63.92 18.86
N ASP A 107 -12.84 -64.29 20.08
CA ASP A 107 -13.26 -65.65 20.42
C ASP A 107 -14.79 -65.82 20.42
N GLN A 108 -15.50 -64.84 19.92
CA GLN A 108 -16.96 -64.92 19.85
C GLN A 108 -17.43 -65.52 18.52
N GLU A 109 -18.49 -66.29 18.57
CA GLU A 109 -19.00 -67.07 17.47
C GLU A 109 -19.52 -66.18 16.28
N TYR A 110 -19.81 -64.90 16.57
CA TYR A 110 -20.36 -63.92 15.57
C TYR A 110 -19.70 -62.57 15.74
N PRO A 111 -18.53 -62.31 15.09
CA PRO A 111 -17.94 -60.97 15.09
C PRO A 111 -18.79 -59.95 14.32
N LEU A 112 -18.67 -58.64 14.61
CA LEU A 112 -19.38 -57.57 13.86
C LEU A 112 -19.11 -57.70 12.36
N PRO A 113 -20.14 -57.45 11.49
CA PRO A 113 -19.97 -57.49 10.05
C PRO A 113 -18.85 -56.57 9.58
N ARG A 114 -17.98 -57.05 8.70
CA ARG A 114 -16.84 -56.24 8.18
C ARG A 114 -17.29 -54.89 7.57
N SER A 115 -18.44 -54.86 6.94
CA SER A 115 -19.01 -53.61 6.36
C SER A 115 -19.39 -52.60 7.43
N TRP A 116 -19.69 -52.98 8.68
CA TRP A 116 -19.98 -52.04 9.76
C TRP A 116 -18.80 -51.10 10.02
N TYR A 117 -17.57 -51.59 10.05
CA TYR A 117 -16.38 -50.75 10.29
C TYR A 117 -16.20 -49.71 9.20
N PHE A 118 -16.43 -50.08 7.95
CA PHE A 118 -16.35 -49.16 6.81
C PHE A 118 -17.46 -48.11 6.86
N ILE A 119 -18.69 -48.52 7.14
CA ILE A 119 -19.85 -47.61 7.28
C ILE A 119 -19.62 -46.68 8.47
N TYR A 120 -19.13 -47.18 9.60
CA TYR A 120 -18.80 -46.36 10.78
C TYR A 120 -17.79 -45.26 10.42
N GLY A 121 -16.68 -45.59 9.80
CA GLY A 121 -15.64 -44.62 9.43
C GLY A 121 -16.16 -43.52 8.46
N THR A 122 -16.95 -43.96 7.47
CA THR A 122 -17.53 -43.02 6.50
C THR A 122 -18.56 -42.08 7.15
N LEU A 123 -19.42 -42.63 8.01
CA LEU A 123 -20.41 -41.80 8.74
C LEU A 123 -19.75 -40.91 9.77
N LEU A 124 -18.72 -41.38 10.47
CA LEU A 124 -17.97 -40.56 11.42
C LEU A 124 -17.36 -39.34 10.73
N LEU A 125 -16.68 -39.55 9.59
CA LEU A 125 -16.14 -38.48 8.79
C LEU A 125 -17.21 -37.48 8.35
N ALA A 126 -18.34 -37.98 7.85
CA ALA A 126 -19.44 -37.14 7.39
C ALA A 126 -20.06 -36.30 8.53
N PHE A 127 -20.38 -36.92 9.66
CA PHE A 127 -21.00 -36.24 10.80
C PHE A 127 -20.04 -35.25 11.47
N MET A 128 -18.77 -35.60 11.60
CA MET A 128 -17.73 -34.68 12.10
C MET A 128 -17.54 -33.49 11.18
N PHE A 129 -17.51 -33.71 9.85
CA PHE A 129 -17.47 -32.64 8.87
C PHE A 129 -18.68 -31.71 8.98
N ILE A 130 -19.88 -32.26 8.94
CA ILE A 130 -21.13 -31.48 9.07
C ILE A 130 -21.12 -30.67 10.37
N SER A 131 -20.77 -31.29 11.49
CA SER A 131 -20.72 -30.64 12.80
C SER A 131 -19.76 -29.44 12.82
N ARG A 132 -18.56 -29.57 12.28
CA ARG A 132 -17.54 -28.50 12.27
C ARG A 132 -17.84 -27.39 11.28
N TYR A 133 -18.39 -27.72 10.11
CA TYR A 133 -18.70 -26.74 9.07
C TYR A 133 -20.08 -26.12 9.19
N SER A 134 -21.05 -26.77 9.84
CA SER A 134 -22.36 -26.15 10.11
C SER A 134 -22.24 -24.88 10.97
N TYR A 135 -21.35 -24.87 11.96
CA TYR A 135 -21.10 -23.69 12.76
C TYR A 135 -20.57 -22.51 11.91
N ARG A 136 -19.70 -22.80 10.94
CA ARG A 136 -19.21 -21.79 9.99
C ARG A 136 -20.33 -21.32 9.05
N ALA A 137 -21.12 -22.24 8.50
CA ALA A 137 -22.24 -21.93 7.62
C ALA A 137 -23.28 -21.05 8.33
N VAL A 138 -23.73 -21.46 9.51
CA VAL A 138 -24.69 -20.69 10.33
C VAL A 138 -24.18 -19.28 10.60
N ARG A 139 -22.92 -19.11 10.97
CA ARG A 139 -22.34 -17.80 11.22
C ARG A 139 -22.19 -16.95 9.96
N THR A 140 -21.96 -17.58 8.81
CA THR A 140 -21.85 -16.86 7.52
C THR A 140 -23.24 -16.45 7.01
N PHE A 141 -24.25 -17.31 7.17
CA PHE A 141 -25.62 -17.02 6.72
C PHE A 141 -26.43 -16.17 7.70
N PHE A 142 -26.23 -16.32 9.01
CA PHE A 142 -26.95 -15.58 10.06
C PHE A 142 -26.11 -14.50 10.75
N GLY A 143 -24.85 -14.32 10.35
CA GLY A 143 -24.05 -13.16 10.75
C GLY A 143 -24.78 -11.90 10.31
N LYS A 144 -25.02 -10.96 11.26
CA LYS A 144 -25.78 -9.72 11.03
C LYS A 144 -25.48 -9.15 9.64
N LYS A 145 -26.53 -9.04 8.81
CA LYS A 145 -26.50 -8.18 7.62
C LYS A 145 -26.06 -6.80 8.12
N VAL A 146 -24.90 -6.35 7.69
CA VAL A 146 -24.51 -4.95 7.82
C VAL A 146 -25.57 -4.17 7.03
N ASP A 147 -26.02 -3.08 7.60
CA ASP A 147 -27.09 -2.26 7.01
C ASP A 147 -26.56 -1.72 5.66
N GLU A 148 -26.94 -2.35 4.56
CA GLU A 148 -26.44 -2.07 3.20
C GLU A 148 -26.74 -0.62 2.76
N LYS A 149 -27.62 0.08 3.48
CA LYS A 149 -28.04 1.44 3.16
C LYS A 149 -26.96 2.51 3.39
N ASN A 150 -25.91 2.21 4.17
CA ASN A 150 -24.86 3.17 4.53
C ASN A 150 -23.46 2.75 4.04
N LEU A 151 -23.34 1.73 3.20
CA LEU A 151 -22.06 1.29 2.67
C LEU A 151 -21.73 2.05 1.38
N LYS A 152 -20.50 2.58 1.27
CA LYS A 152 -19.98 3.08 -0.01
C LYS A 152 -19.95 1.96 -1.05
N ARG A 153 -20.56 2.17 -2.21
CA ARG A 153 -20.55 1.24 -3.34
C ARG A 153 -19.25 1.39 -4.11
N VAL A 154 -18.46 0.34 -4.18
CA VAL A 154 -17.13 0.36 -4.75
C VAL A 154 -17.05 -0.49 -5.99
N LEU A 155 -16.54 0.07 -7.09
CA LEU A 155 -16.13 -0.65 -8.28
C LEU A 155 -14.62 -0.84 -8.26
N VAL A 156 -14.14 -2.07 -8.48
CA VAL A 156 -12.70 -2.37 -8.50
C VAL A 156 -12.25 -2.63 -9.94
N VAL A 157 -11.30 -1.84 -10.40
CA VAL A 157 -10.65 -2.02 -11.70
C VAL A 157 -9.41 -2.88 -11.53
N GLY A 158 -9.47 -4.08 -12.09
CA GLY A 158 -8.45 -5.14 -11.96
C GLY A 158 -8.93 -6.34 -11.13
N ALA A 159 -9.28 -7.44 -11.81
CA ALA A 159 -9.64 -8.74 -11.23
C ALA A 159 -8.44 -9.70 -11.18
N GLY A 160 -7.28 -9.19 -10.76
CA GLY A 160 -6.04 -9.94 -10.53
C GLY A 160 -5.79 -10.20 -9.05
N GLU A 161 -4.53 -10.50 -8.69
CA GLU A 161 -4.11 -10.75 -7.31
C GLU A 161 -4.37 -9.56 -6.37
N ALA A 162 -4.14 -8.34 -6.86
CA ALA A 162 -4.38 -7.12 -6.10
C ALA A 162 -5.88 -6.94 -5.79
N GLY A 163 -6.77 -7.11 -6.78
CA GLY A 163 -8.22 -7.08 -6.59
C GLY A 163 -8.71 -8.18 -5.66
N ASN A 164 -8.13 -9.39 -5.75
CA ASN A 164 -8.40 -10.51 -4.85
C ASN A 164 -8.02 -10.19 -3.38
N SER A 165 -6.92 -9.49 -3.17
CA SER A 165 -6.49 -9.07 -1.82
C SER A 165 -7.42 -8.02 -1.24
N ILE A 166 -7.83 -7.03 -2.03
CA ILE A 166 -8.78 -5.99 -1.62
C ILE A 166 -10.13 -6.60 -1.22
N ILE A 167 -10.70 -7.50 -2.04
CA ILE A 167 -12.01 -8.09 -1.69
C ILE A 167 -11.93 -8.95 -0.43
N LYS A 168 -10.84 -9.69 -0.21
CA LYS A 168 -10.65 -10.46 1.03
C LYS A 168 -10.60 -9.55 2.25
N GLU A 169 -9.91 -8.42 2.16
CA GLU A 169 -9.79 -7.48 3.25
C GLU A 169 -11.11 -6.76 3.55
N ILE A 170 -11.84 -6.29 2.52
CA ILE A 170 -13.17 -5.69 2.67
C ILE A 170 -14.16 -6.70 3.26
N SER A 171 -14.20 -7.93 2.72
CA SER A 171 -15.13 -8.96 3.20
C SER A 171 -14.78 -9.49 4.59
N GLY A 172 -13.50 -9.44 4.99
CA GLY A 172 -13.01 -9.88 6.30
C GLY A 172 -13.09 -8.83 7.40
N SER A 173 -13.18 -7.54 7.05
CA SER A 173 -13.17 -6.44 8.00
C SER A 173 -14.60 -5.96 8.32
N ARG A 174 -14.92 -5.90 9.63
CA ARG A 174 -16.19 -5.31 10.12
C ARG A 174 -16.16 -3.78 10.24
N PHE A 175 -14.99 -3.18 10.03
CA PHE A 175 -14.76 -1.75 10.22
C PHE A 175 -14.70 -0.98 8.89
N VAL A 176 -14.71 -1.67 7.77
CA VAL A 176 -14.67 -1.06 6.44
C VAL A 176 -16.09 -0.92 5.92
N ASN A 177 -16.58 0.32 5.85
CA ASN A 177 -17.91 0.65 5.33
C ASN A 177 -17.91 0.71 3.79
N MET A 178 -17.47 -0.37 3.12
CA MET A 178 -17.40 -0.50 1.67
C MET A 178 -18.09 -1.79 1.20
N HIS A 179 -18.79 -1.72 0.08
CA HIS A 179 -19.39 -2.85 -0.59
C HIS A 179 -18.92 -2.89 -2.05
N ILE A 180 -18.24 -3.96 -2.45
CA ILE A 180 -17.80 -4.11 -3.84
C ILE A 180 -18.99 -4.58 -4.68
N VAL A 181 -19.43 -3.72 -5.61
CA VAL A 181 -20.56 -4.00 -6.53
C VAL A 181 -20.12 -4.83 -7.72
N GLY A 182 -18.88 -4.74 -8.14
CA GLY A 182 -18.33 -5.48 -9.27
C GLY A 182 -16.85 -5.26 -9.48
N PHE A 183 -16.30 -6.07 -10.37
CA PHE A 183 -14.95 -5.90 -10.93
C PHE A 183 -15.04 -5.53 -12.40
N VAL A 184 -14.01 -4.82 -12.88
CA VAL A 184 -13.76 -4.57 -14.30
C VAL A 184 -12.35 -5.05 -14.62
N ASP A 185 -12.17 -5.80 -15.72
CA ASP A 185 -10.86 -6.31 -16.13
C ASP A 185 -10.82 -6.43 -17.66
N ASP A 186 -9.71 -6.00 -18.29
CA ASP A 186 -9.55 -6.05 -19.74
C ASP A 186 -9.32 -7.46 -20.28
N ASP A 187 -9.00 -8.42 -19.41
CA ASP A 187 -8.91 -9.82 -19.79
C ASP A 187 -10.31 -10.40 -20.02
N LYS A 188 -10.68 -10.52 -21.30
CA LYS A 188 -11.97 -11.06 -21.74
C LYS A 188 -12.29 -12.45 -21.18
N SER A 189 -11.26 -13.22 -20.79
CA SER A 189 -11.46 -14.55 -20.18
C SER A 189 -12.06 -14.50 -18.79
N LYS A 190 -12.00 -13.35 -18.11
CA LYS A 190 -12.52 -13.13 -16.75
C LYS A 190 -13.93 -12.54 -16.74
N ILE A 191 -14.34 -11.86 -17.80
CA ILE A 191 -15.65 -11.19 -17.88
C ILE A 191 -16.77 -12.23 -17.67
N GLY A 192 -17.74 -11.87 -16.84
CA GLY A 192 -18.86 -12.73 -16.46
C GLY A 192 -18.56 -13.76 -15.38
N LYS A 193 -17.29 -13.97 -15.00
CA LYS A 193 -16.88 -14.84 -13.89
C LYS A 193 -17.03 -14.16 -12.53
N TYR A 194 -16.94 -14.96 -11.46
CA TYR A 194 -17.10 -14.49 -10.08
C TYR A 194 -15.79 -14.63 -9.29
N MET A 195 -15.43 -13.62 -8.52
CA MET A 195 -14.35 -13.62 -7.56
C MET A 195 -14.95 -13.36 -6.16
N HIS A 196 -14.83 -14.31 -5.24
CA HIS A 196 -15.45 -14.27 -3.90
C HIS A 196 -16.94 -13.88 -3.89
N GLY A 197 -17.69 -14.32 -4.92
CA GLY A 197 -19.12 -14.02 -5.05
C GLY A 197 -19.44 -12.69 -5.74
N VAL A 198 -18.45 -11.88 -6.10
CA VAL A 198 -18.63 -10.63 -6.85
C VAL A 198 -18.26 -10.85 -8.32
N LYS A 199 -19.10 -10.37 -9.22
CA LYS A 199 -19.00 -10.59 -10.66
C LYS A 199 -18.01 -9.62 -11.32
N VAL A 200 -17.27 -10.09 -12.32
CA VAL A 200 -16.56 -9.25 -13.28
C VAL A 200 -17.56 -8.79 -14.34
N LEU A 201 -17.91 -7.50 -14.31
CA LEU A 201 -19.03 -6.94 -15.04
C LEU A 201 -18.70 -6.60 -16.50
N GLY A 202 -17.47 -6.20 -16.78
CA GLY A 202 -17.05 -5.78 -18.11
C GLY A 202 -15.58 -5.42 -18.21
N ASP A 203 -15.20 -4.72 -19.27
CA ASP A 203 -13.87 -4.16 -19.50
C ASP A 203 -13.82 -2.65 -19.17
N ARG A 204 -12.65 -2.00 -19.43
CA ARG A 204 -12.46 -0.57 -19.12
C ARG A 204 -13.46 0.35 -19.83
N ASN A 205 -14.02 -0.05 -20.97
CA ASN A 205 -14.94 0.77 -21.75
C ASN A 205 -16.34 0.80 -21.10
N ASP A 206 -16.66 -0.21 -20.30
CA ASP A 206 -17.95 -0.35 -19.64
C ASP A 206 -18.01 0.41 -18.30
N ILE A 207 -16.89 0.97 -17.81
CA ILE A 207 -16.76 1.62 -16.49
C ILE A 207 -17.85 2.68 -16.28
N ILE A 208 -18.12 3.52 -17.29
CA ILE A 208 -19.07 4.63 -17.15
C ILE A 208 -20.50 4.11 -17.01
N GLU A 209 -20.87 3.12 -17.82
CA GLU A 209 -22.20 2.49 -17.79
C GLU A 209 -22.41 1.77 -16.46
N ILE A 210 -21.44 0.94 -16.05
CA ILE A 210 -21.45 0.21 -14.78
C ILE A 210 -21.54 1.18 -13.58
N ALA A 211 -20.77 2.27 -13.59
CA ALA A 211 -20.79 3.25 -12.50
C ALA A 211 -22.18 3.88 -12.33
N ASN A 212 -22.86 4.18 -13.43
CA ASN A 212 -24.22 4.73 -13.41
C ASN A 212 -25.27 3.68 -13.02
N GLU A 213 -25.21 2.45 -13.57
CA GLU A 213 -26.16 1.38 -13.31
C GLU A 213 -26.14 0.94 -11.84
N TYR A 214 -24.94 0.77 -11.28
CA TYR A 214 -24.75 0.28 -9.91
C TYR A 214 -24.66 1.41 -8.88
N LEU A 215 -24.79 2.69 -9.28
CA LEU A 215 -24.67 3.87 -8.43
C LEU A 215 -23.37 3.84 -7.60
N VAL A 216 -22.24 3.74 -8.28
CA VAL A 216 -20.91 3.63 -7.67
C VAL A 216 -20.50 4.95 -7.01
N ASP A 217 -20.08 4.90 -5.76
CA ASP A 217 -19.57 6.06 -5.01
C ASP A 217 -18.04 6.22 -5.19
N GLU A 218 -17.32 5.08 -5.27
CA GLU A 218 -15.86 5.07 -5.29
C GLU A 218 -15.34 4.02 -6.27
N ILE A 219 -14.32 4.36 -7.06
CA ILE A 219 -13.61 3.45 -7.96
C ILE A 219 -12.19 3.22 -7.44
N ILE A 220 -11.82 1.95 -7.23
CA ILE A 220 -10.48 1.56 -6.79
C ILE A 220 -9.72 0.94 -7.97
N ILE A 221 -8.59 1.55 -8.36
CA ILE A 221 -7.71 1.00 -9.38
C ILE A 221 -6.72 0.04 -8.70
N ALA A 222 -6.92 -1.26 -8.91
CA ALA A 222 -6.18 -2.36 -8.30
C ALA A 222 -5.26 -3.07 -9.30
N ILE A 223 -4.50 -2.29 -10.09
CA ILE A 223 -3.56 -2.79 -11.11
C ILE A 223 -2.16 -2.20 -10.85
N PRO A 224 -1.45 -2.63 -9.78
CA PRO A 224 -0.14 -2.05 -9.41
C PRO A 224 0.97 -2.35 -10.44
N THR A 225 0.74 -3.29 -11.36
CA THR A 225 1.68 -3.65 -12.44
C THR A 225 1.43 -2.89 -13.73
N ALA A 226 0.34 -2.11 -13.83
CA ALA A 226 0.03 -1.34 -15.02
C ALA A 226 1.06 -0.23 -15.24
N SER A 227 1.42 0.01 -16.49
CA SER A 227 2.24 1.16 -16.88
C SER A 227 1.55 2.49 -16.58
N ALA A 228 2.31 3.56 -16.43
CA ALA A 228 1.73 4.88 -16.20
C ALA A 228 0.79 5.31 -17.33
N LYS A 229 1.08 4.91 -18.56
CA LYS A 229 0.24 5.17 -19.75
C LYS A 229 -1.12 4.45 -19.64
N GLU A 230 -1.12 3.19 -19.24
CA GLU A 230 -2.35 2.39 -19.03
C GLU A 230 -3.16 2.93 -17.86
N THR A 231 -2.49 3.21 -16.73
CA THR A 231 -3.13 3.83 -15.56
C THR A 231 -3.81 5.14 -15.94
N LYS A 232 -3.13 6.00 -16.70
CA LYS A 232 -3.70 7.26 -17.20
C LYS A 232 -4.93 7.01 -18.08
N ALA A 233 -4.86 6.08 -19.02
CA ALA A 233 -5.98 5.77 -19.91
C ALA A 233 -7.23 5.31 -19.12
N ILE A 234 -7.05 4.49 -18.08
CA ILE A 234 -8.13 4.06 -17.17
C ILE A 234 -8.66 5.26 -16.37
N LEU A 235 -7.77 6.09 -15.81
CA LEU A 235 -8.14 7.29 -15.05
C LEU A 235 -8.92 8.30 -15.90
N ASP A 236 -8.57 8.45 -17.18
CA ASP A 236 -9.27 9.37 -18.09
C ASP A 236 -10.73 8.92 -18.38
N ILE A 237 -11.00 7.61 -18.31
CA ILE A 237 -12.35 7.06 -18.35
C ILE A 237 -13.06 7.28 -17.00
N CYS A 238 -12.40 6.89 -15.89
CA CYS A 238 -12.97 6.98 -14.55
C CYS A 238 -13.38 8.42 -14.16
N LYS A 239 -12.64 9.44 -14.59
CA LYS A 239 -12.98 10.86 -14.35
C LYS A 239 -14.35 11.27 -14.87
N GLN A 240 -14.86 10.60 -15.90
CA GLN A 240 -16.16 10.93 -16.49
C GLN A 240 -17.33 10.41 -15.65
N THR A 241 -17.08 9.54 -14.68
CA THR A 241 -18.10 8.97 -13.79
C THR A 241 -18.47 9.89 -12.63
N GLY A 242 -17.62 10.85 -12.25
CA GLY A 242 -17.80 11.69 -11.06
C GLY A 242 -17.59 10.97 -9.73
N CYS A 243 -17.22 9.69 -9.73
CA CYS A 243 -16.94 8.91 -8.53
C CYS A 243 -15.62 9.35 -7.86
N GLU A 244 -15.49 9.09 -6.56
CA GLU A 244 -14.21 9.20 -5.85
C GLU A 244 -13.22 8.17 -6.39
N LEU A 245 -11.99 8.60 -6.70
CA LEU A 245 -10.99 7.73 -7.31
C LEU A 245 -9.85 7.43 -6.35
N LYS A 246 -9.62 6.14 -6.09
CA LYS A 246 -8.45 5.66 -5.34
C LYS A 246 -7.65 4.66 -6.15
N ARG A 247 -6.37 4.56 -5.85
CA ARG A 247 -5.51 3.56 -6.48
C ARG A 247 -4.57 2.88 -5.49
N LEU A 248 -4.15 1.67 -5.83
CA LEU A 248 -2.98 1.06 -5.21
C LEU A 248 -1.71 1.69 -5.78
N PRO A 249 -0.69 1.94 -4.95
CA PRO A 249 0.64 2.30 -5.43
C PRO A 249 1.21 1.26 -6.39
N GLY A 250 2.11 1.67 -7.30
CA GLY A 250 2.82 0.73 -8.16
C GLY A 250 3.67 -0.28 -7.37
N MET A 251 3.97 -1.44 -7.98
CA MET A 251 4.73 -2.53 -7.32
C MET A 251 6.04 -2.06 -6.69
N TYR A 252 6.72 -1.10 -7.31
CA TYR A 252 7.97 -0.51 -6.79
C TYR A 252 7.79 0.33 -5.50
N GLN A 253 6.57 0.74 -5.17
CA GLN A 253 6.22 1.49 -3.95
C GLN A 253 5.66 0.59 -2.84
N LEU A 254 5.37 -0.68 -3.15
CA LEU A 254 4.86 -1.66 -2.20
C LEU A 254 6.05 -2.36 -1.53
N VAL A 255 6.38 -1.95 -0.32
CA VAL A 255 7.37 -2.67 0.50
C VAL A 255 6.85 -4.09 0.74
N ASN A 256 7.62 -5.11 0.32
CA ASN A 256 7.27 -6.54 0.40
C ASN A 256 6.09 -7.01 -0.47
N GLY A 257 5.60 -6.19 -1.41
CA GLY A 257 4.48 -6.57 -2.29
C GLY A 257 3.11 -6.70 -1.60
N ASP A 258 2.99 -6.31 -0.34
CA ASP A 258 1.75 -6.41 0.43
C ASP A 258 0.70 -5.43 -0.08
N VAL A 259 -0.41 -5.95 -0.57
CA VAL A 259 -1.58 -5.20 -1.01
C VAL A 259 -2.59 -5.11 0.13
N SER A 260 -2.92 -3.88 0.56
CA SER A 260 -3.88 -3.62 1.64
C SER A 260 -4.68 -2.35 1.37
N ILE A 261 -5.90 -2.29 1.89
CA ILE A 261 -6.78 -1.09 1.83
C ILE A 261 -6.10 0.11 2.48
N SER A 262 -5.32 -0.10 3.54
CA SER A 262 -4.58 0.97 4.22
C SER A 262 -3.55 1.65 3.32
N LYS A 263 -3.17 1.03 2.23
CA LYS A 263 -2.22 1.55 1.22
C LYS A 263 -2.92 2.24 0.04
N LEU A 264 -4.26 2.24 0.00
CA LEU A 264 -4.99 3.02 -0.99
C LEU A 264 -4.66 4.50 -0.83
N LYS A 265 -4.34 5.13 -1.94
CA LYS A 265 -4.07 6.56 -2.03
C LYS A 265 -5.08 7.20 -2.97
N ASP A 266 -5.45 8.43 -2.66
CA ASP A 266 -6.16 9.25 -3.62
C ASP A 266 -5.31 9.39 -4.89
N VAL A 267 -5.98 9.52 -6.04
CA VAL A 267 -5.28 9.70 -7.31
C VAL A 267 -4.54 11.02 -7.27
N ASP A 268 -3.21 10.96 -7.39
CA ASP A 268 -2.36 12.14 -7.43
C ASP A 268 -2.28 12.71 -8.85
N VAL A 269 -1.94 14.01 -8.95
CA VAL A 269 -1.71 14.67 -10.24
C VAL A 269 -0.56 14.02 -11.03
N ASN A 270 0.41 13.41 -10.36
CA ASN A 270 1.48 12.66 -10.99
C ASN A 270 0.95 11.46 -11.81
N ASP A 271 -0.13 10.83 -11.35
CA ASP A 271 -0.76 9.69 -12.04
C ASP A 271 -1.37 10.08 -13.39
N LEU A 272 -1.68 11.37 -13.53
CA LEU A 272 -2.26 11.93 -14.75
C LEU A 272 -1.22 12.29 -15.82
N LEU A 273 0.06 12.32 -15.48
CA LEU A 273 1.12 12.59 -16.46
C LEU A 273 1.28 11.46 -17.48
N GLY A 274 0.98 10.22 -17.08
CA GLY A 274 1.07 9.04 -17.95
C GLY A 274 2.51 8.75 -18.39
N ARG A 275 3.49 9.09 -17.57
CA ARG A 275 4.92 8.79 -17.76
C ARG A 275 5.39 7.91 -16.62
N ASP A 276 6.11 6.85 -16.96
CA ASP A 276 6.75 6.02 -15.94
C ASP A 276 7.84 6.86 -15.26
N PRO A 277 8.01 6.71 -13.93
CA PRO A 277 9.11 7.33 -13.22
C PRO A 277 10.44 6.86 -13.84
N ILE A 278 11.33 7.81 -14.12
CA ILE A 278 12.69 7.46 -14.52
C ILE A 278 13.36 6.82 -13.32
N THR A 279 13.74 5.56 -13.44
CA THR A 279 14.56 4.87 -12.46
C THR A 279 16.01 5.24 -12.72
N VAL A 280 16.54 6.12 -11.90
CA VAL A 280 17.94 6.53 -11.96
C VAL A 280 18.69 5.80 -10.86
N ASP A 281 19.87 5.29 -11.16
CA ASP A 281 20.80 4.80 -10.15
C ASP A 281 21.37 6.02 -9.39
N LEU A 282 20.64 6.45 -8.36
CA LEU A 282 21.02 7.60 -7.54
C LEU A 282 22.36 7.37 -6.83
N ASP A 283 22.69 6.14 -6.47
CA ASP A 283 23.94 5.83 -5.76
C ASP A 283 25.15 6.10 -6.67
N SER A 284 25.06 5.75 -7.97
CA SER A 284 26.13 6.03 -8.93
C SER A 284 26.25 7.52 -9.24
N ILE A 285 25.14 8.26 -9.30
CA ILE A 285 25.12 9.68 -9.64
C ILE A 285 25.49 10.55 -8.45
N MET A 286 24.98 10.23 -7.25
CA MET A 286 25.15 11.05 -6.04
C MET A 286 26.41 10.70 -5.25
N GLY A 287 27.17 9.68 -5.64
CA GLY A 287 28.41 9.29 -4.96
C GLY A 287 29.42 10.44 -4.79
N TYR A 288 29.36 11.47 -5.63
CA TYR A 288 30.25 12.63 -5.52
C TYR A 288 29.93 13.56 -4.33
N VAL A 289 28.76 13.45 -3.67
CA VAL A 289 28.41 14.23 -2.47
C VAL A 289 28.85 13.55 -1.18
N SER A 290 29.13 12.24 -1.21
CA SER A 290 29.58 11.47 -0.05
C SER A 290 30.90 12.06 0.51
N ASP A 291 30.96 12.16 1.83
CA ASP A 291 32.08 12.71 2.57
C ASP A 291 32.44 14.17 2.20
N LYS A 292 31.50 14.93 1.61
CA LYS A 292 31.71 16.35 1.25
C LYS A 292 30.86 17.27 2.12
N VAL A 293 31.38 18.50 2.27
CA VAL A 293 30.59 19.59 2.83
C VAL A 293 29.73 20.18 1.70
N VAL A 294 28.44 20.00 1.81
CA VAL A 294 27.44 20.42 0.80
C VAL A 294 26.60 21.56 1.36
N MET A 295 26.47 22.64 0.59
CA MET A 295 25.60 23.78 0.94
C MET A 295 24.42 23.88 0.00
N VAL A 296 23.22 24.05 0.56
CA VAL A 296 21.99 24.30 -0.20
C VAL A 296 21.45 25.67 0.20
N THR A 297 21.44 26.63 -0.73
CA THR A 297 20.77 27.92 -0.53
C THR A 297 19.33 27.86 -1.06
N GLY A 298 18.39 28.44 -0.31
CA GLY A 298 16.97 28.25 -0.60
C GLY A 298 16.46 26.86 -0.18
N GLY A 299 17.08 26.28 0.85
CA GLY A 299 16.80 24.90 1.29
C GLY A 299 15.43 24.69 1.94
N GLY A 300 14.76 25.77 2.39
CA GLY A 300 13.37 25.71 2.85
C GLY A 300 12.32 25.74 1.72
N GLY A 301 12.74 26.01 0.47
CA GLY A 301 11.86 25.96 -0.70
C GLY A 301 11.57 24.54 -1.16
N SER A 302 10.54 24.36 -2.04
CA SER A 302 10.13 23.03 -2.53
C SER A 302 11.26 22.24 -3.19
N ILE A 303 12.09 22.91 -4.02
CA ILE A 303 13.22 22.28 -4.70
C ILE A 303 14.39 22.09 -3.74
N GLY A 304 14.71 23.14 -2.97
CA GLY A 304 15.83 23.08 -2.04
C GLY A 304 15.65 22.04 -0.95
N SER A 305 14.43 21.86 -0.42
CA SER A 305 14.14 20.83 0.58
C SER A 305 14.27 19.42 0.01
N GLU A 306 13.85 19.19 -1.25
CA GLU A 306 14.05 17.91 -1.90
C GLU A 306 15.52 17.61 -2.16
N LEU A 307 16.30 18.60 -2.62
CA LEU A 307 17.76 18.47 -2.72
C LEU A 307 18.39 18.11 -1.37
N CYS A 308 17.94 18.75 -0.28
CA CYS A 308 18.43 18.42 1.06
C CYS A 308 18.12 16.97 1.46
N ARG A 309 16.93 16.42 1.13
CA ARG A 309 16.57 15.02 1.38
C ARG A 309 17.48 14.06 0.60
N GLN A 310 17.65 14.33 -0.68
CA GLN A 310 18.51 13.50 -1.55
C GLN A 310 19.97 13.53 -1.10
N ILE A 311 20.51 14.69 -0.79
CA ILE A 311 21.89 14.82 -0.28
C ILE A 311 22.04 14.09 1.05
N ALA A 312 21.09 14.24 1.97
CA ALA A 312 21.13 13.60 3.29
C ALA A 312 21.19 12.06 3.21
N SER A 313 20.50 11.46 2.22
CA SER A 313 20.51 9.99 2.03
C SER A 313 21.84 9.44 1.51
N HIS A 314 22.77 10.30 1.03
CA HIS A 314 24.06 9.89 0.45
C HIS A 314 25.26 10.25 1.33
N ASN A 315 25.09 10.29 2.64
CA ASN A 315 26.12 10.44 3.66
C ASN A 315 27.11 11.59 3.40
N PRO A 316 26.65 12.85 3.26
CA PRO A 316 27.56 13.99 3.17
C PRO A 316 28.33 14.13 4.50
N LYS A 317 29.57 14.67 4.45
CA LYS A 317 30.32 15.00 5.66
C LYS A 317 29.56 16.02 6.51
N GLN A 318 28.96 17.02 5.87
CA GLN A 318 28.15 18.05 6.52
C GLN A 318 27.16 18.61 5.49
N LEU A 319 25.89 18.82 5.89
CA LEU A 319 24.89 19.52 5.10
C LEU A 319 24.59 20.90 5.71
N VAL A 320 24.86 21.96 4.94
CA VAL A 320 24.61 23.35 5.36
C VAL A 320 23.41 23.91 4.58
N ILE A 321 22.32 24.19 5.26
CA ILE A 321 21.13 24.79 4.71
C ILE A 321 21.12 26.29 5.00
N VAL A 322 20.92 27.10 3.96
CA VAL A 322 20.82 28.56 4.08
C VAL A 322 19.50 29.03 3.45
N ASP A 323 18.64 29.63 4.21
CA ASP A 323 17.38 30.20 3.73
C ASP A 323 17.03 31.48 4.48
N ILE A 324 16.21 32.33 3.90
CA ILE A 324 15.68 33.53 4.54
C ILE A 324 14.36 33.26 5.27
N TYR A 325 13.61 32.22 4.86
CA TYR A 325 12.29 31.92 5.39
C TYR A 325 12.38 30.83 6.48
N GLU A 326 12.13 31.25 7.73
CA GLU A 326 12.32 30.44 8.91
C GLU A 326 11.41 29.20 8.96
N ASN A 327 10.11 29.35 8.71
CA ASN A 327 9.13 28.29 9.00
C ASN A 327 9.42 27.00 8.22
N THR A 328 9.46 27.08 6.89
CA THR A 328 9.74 25.88 6.07
C THR A 328 11.16 25.35 6.24
N THR A 329 12.10 26.22 6.64
CA THR A 329 13.47 25.81 6.95
C THR A 329 13.51 25.02 8.27
N TYR A 330 12.69 25.40 9.23
CA TYR A 330 12.53 24.63 10.47
C TYR A 330 11.87 23.27 10.19
N ASP A 331 10.85 23.21 9.35
CA ASP A 331 10.17 21.95 9.00
C ASP A 331 11.16 20.92 8.41
N ILE A 332 11.95 21.34 7.41
CA ILE A 332 12.96 20.45 6.81
C ILE A 332 14.06 20.07 7.81
N GLN A 333 14.46 20.96 8.72
CA GLN A 333 15.41 20.64 9.78
C GLN A 333 14.89 19.53 10.68
N GLN A 334 13.62 19.61 11.14
CA GLN A 334 13.04 18.59 12.00
C GLN A 334 12.89 17.25 11.28
N GLU A 335 12.51 17.28 10.00
CA GLU A 335 12.41 16.10 9.16
C GLU A 335 13.76 15.39 9.02
N LEU A 336 14.82 16.13 8.66
CA LEU A 336 16.14 15.57 8.45
C LEU A 336 16.75 15.04 9.76
N LYS A 337 16.61 15.74 10.88
CA LYS A 337 17.07 15.25 12.19
C LYS A 337 16.40 13.97 12.62
N ARG A 338 15.12 13.80 12.31
CA ARG A 338 14.36 12.58 12.62
C ARG A 338 14.80 11.41 11.74
N ASN A 339 14.98 11.65 10.43
CA ASN A 339 15.25 10.59 9.47
C ASN A 339 16.72 10.22 9.38
N TYR A 340 17.61 11.17 9.68
CA TYR A 340 19.08 11.03 9.62
C TYR A 340 19.74 11.57 10.91
N PRO A 341 19.60 10.88 12.05
CA PRO A 341 20.10 11.37 13.36
C PRO A 341 21.60 11.65 13.40
N GLU A 342 22.39 10.91 12.61
CA GLU A 342 23.87 11.02 12.56
C GLU A 342 24.37 12.11 11.57
N LEU A 343 23.46 12.75 10.84
CA LEU A 343 23.83 13.79 9.87
C LEU A 343 24.34 15.03 10.59
N ASP A 344 25.56 15.47 10.26
CA ASP A 344 26.04 16.80 10.66
C ASP A 344 25.30 17.88 9.88
N LEU A 345 24.18 18.32 10.45
CA LEU A 345 23.23 19.26 9.85
C LEU A 345 23.35 20.65 10.46
N VAL A 346 23.71 21.61 9.63
CA VAL A 346 23.75 23.05 9.97
C VAL A 346 22.64 23.79 9.22
N VAL A 347 21.80 24.51 9.96
CA VAL A 347 20.71 25.30 9.39
C VAL A 347 20.89 26.78 9.78
N LEU A 348 20.93 27.66 8.78
CA LEU A 348 21.22 29.07 8.93
C LEU A 348 20.13 29.93 8.29
N ILE A 349 19.54 30.82 9.08
CA ILE A 349 18.63 31.84 8.54
C ILE A 349 19.48 33.02 8.08
N ALA A 350 19.57 33.19 6.75
CA ALA A 350 20.38 34.24 6.14
C ALA A 350 19.89 34.58 4.72
N SER A 351 20.01 35.83 4.35
CA SER A 351 19.73 36.30 2.98
C SER A 351 20.98 36.20 2.11
N VAL A 352 20.85 35.58 0.94
CA VAL A 352 21.89 35.56 -0.11
C VAL A 352 22.27 36.96 -0.60
N ARG A 353 21.47 37.98 -0.32
CA ARG A 353 21.71 39.40 -0.62
C ARG A 353 22.78 40.02 0.28
N ASN A 354 23.08 39.39 1.43
CA ASN A 354 24.03 39.97 2.39
C ASN A 354 25.45 39.41 2.14
N THR A 355 26.29 40.23 1.51
CA THR A 355 27.67 39.87 1.15
C THR A 355 28.49 39.44 2.37
N LYS A 356 28.48 40.25 3.46
CA LYS A 356 29.23 39.93 4.67
C LYS A 356 28.78 38.62 5.29
N ARG A 357 27.49 38.38 5.34
CA ARG A 357 26.96 37.14 5.90
C ARG A 357 27.33 35.91 5.06
N MET A 358 27.26 36.03 3.73
CA MET A 358 27.70 34.97 2.81
C MET A 358 29.19 34.69 2.95
N ASP A 359 30.02 35.73 3.00
CA ASP A 359 31.45 35.60 3.19
C ASP A 359 31.80 34.84 4.50
N LEU A 360 31.19 35.21 5.63
CA LEU A 360 31.35 34.53 6.91
C LEU A 360 30.89 33.06 6.88
N ILE A 361 29.78 32.75 6.18
CA ILE A 361 29.28 31.40 6.07
C ILE A 361 30.24 30.54 5.24
N PHE A 362 30.68 31.01 4.09
CA PHE A 362 31.60 30.28 3.23
C PHE A 362 33.00 30.14 3.89
N ASP A 363 33.45 31.12 4.61
CA ASP A 363 34.70 31.05 5.37
C ASP A 363 34.65 29.99 6.47
N LYS A 364 33.57 29.96 7.23
CA LYS A 364 33.40 29.04 8.36
C LYS A 364 33.21 27.60 7.91
N TYR A 365 32.33 27.35 6.95
CA TYR A 365 31.89 25.99 6.60
C TYR A 365 32.66 25.39 5.41
N ARG A 366 33.31 26.20 4.59
CA ARG A 366 34.15 25.79 3.44
C ARG A 366 33.44 24.72 2.57
N PRO A 367 32.24 25.02 2.02
CA PRO A 367 31.53 24.05 1.22
C PRO A 367 32.31 23.66 -0.03
N GLU A 368 32.35 22.34 -0.31
CA GLU A 368 32.96 21.82 -1.54
C GLU A 368 31.96 21.84 -2.71
N ILE A 369 30.66 21.69 -2.40
CA ILE A 369 29.60 21.68 -3.37
C ILE A 369 28.50 22.65 -2.92
N VAL A 370 27.98 23.46 -3.85
CA VAL A 370 26.92 24.42 -3.58
C VAL A 370 25.77 24.18 -4.56
N TYR A 371 24.58 23.93 -4.03
CA TYR A 371 23.31 23.97 -4.78
C TYR A 371 22.60 25.29 -4.48
N HIS A 372 22.47 26.12 -5.50
CA HIS A 372 21.87 27.45 -5.38
C HIS A 372 20.43 27.44 -5.89
N ALA A 373 19.47 27.24 -4.97
CA ALA A 373 18.04 27.24 -5.25
C ALA A 373 17.29 28.50 -4.74
N ALA A 374 18.01 29.41 -4.09
CA ALA A 374 17.42 30.65 -3.57
C ALA A 374 17.04 31.62 -4.71
N ALA A 375 15.74 31.83 -4.92
CA ALA A 375 15.22 32.79 -5.91
C ALA A 375 13.78 33.16 -5.63
N HIS A 376 13.37 34.35 -6.04
CA HIS A 376 11.96 34.71 -6.20
C HIS A 376 11.44 34.20 -7.55
N LYS A 377 10.31 33.45 -7.55
CA LYS A 377 9.82 32.70 -8.71
C LYS A 377 8.44 33.14 -9.25
N HIS A 378 7.66 33.85 -8.44
CA HIS A 378 6.29 34.23 -8.84
C HIS A 378 6.30 35.36 -9.86
N VAL A 379 5.93 35.04 -11.11
CA VAL A 379 5.95 36.00 -12.21
C VAL A 379 5.12 37.27 -11.93
N PRO A 380 3.82 37.20 -11.52
CA PRO A 380 3.05 38.41 -11.28
C PRO A 380 3.68 39.30 -10.21
N LEU A 381 4.14 38.75 -9.09
CA LEU A 381 4.76 39.51 -8.01
C LEU A 381 6.09 40.16 -8.43
N MET A 382 6.80 39.53 -9.35
CA MET A 382 8.07 40.11 -9.86
C MET A 382 7.84 41.15 -10.93
N GLU A 383 6.74 41.12 -11.67
CA GLU A 383 6.32 42.21 -12.53
C GLU A 383 5.98 43.46 -11.68
N ASP A 384 5.27 43.31 -10.57
CA ASP A 384 4.95 44.38 -9.64
C ASP A 384 6.15 44.88 -8.82
N SER A 385 7.17 44.01 -8.65
CA SER A 385 8.35 44.30 -7.82
C SER A 385 9.67 44.01 -8.52
N PRO A 386 9.98 44.58 -9.67
CA PRO A 386 11.15 44.24 -10.49
C PRO A 386 12.48 44.46 -9.76
N ASN A 387 12.57 45.51 -8.94
CA ASN A 387 13.77 45.82 -8.16
C ASN A 387 14.11 44.68 -7.16
N GLU A 388 13.10 44.08 -6.53
CA GLU A 388 13.30 42.98 -5.62
C GLU A 388 13.72 41.69 -6.37
N ALA A 389 13.16 41.47 -7.58
CA ALA A 389 13.59 40.41 -8.45
C ALA A 389 15.09 40.52 -8.80
N VAL A 390 15.55 41.68 -9.22
CA VAL A 390 16.97 41.95 -9.53
C VAL A 390 17.85 41.78 -8.29
N LYS A 391 17.48 42.44 -7.17
CA LYS A 391 18.27 42.35 -5.92
C LYS A 391 18.40 40.93 -5.41
N ASN A 392 17.32 40.16 -5.44
CA ASN A 392 17.39 38.80 -4.89
C ASN A 392 18.00 37.80 -5.88
N ASN A 393 17.46 37.76 -7.11
CA ASN A 393 17.90 36.74 -8.07
C ASN A 393 19.25 37.10 -8.66
N VAL A 394 19.45 38.30 -9.20
CA VAL A 394 20.71 38.64 -9.89
C VAL A 394 21.83 38.93 -8.89
N LEU A 395 21.64 39.99 -8.04
CA LEU A 395 22.69 40.37 -7.10
C LEU A 395 22.92 39.29 -6.02
N GLY A 396 21.87 38.59 -5.58
CA GLY A 396 22.00 37.48 -4.65
C GLY A 396 22.85 36.35 -5.25
N THR A 397 22.51 35.89 -6.45
CA THR A 397 23.29 34.86 -7.16
C THR A 397 24.77 35.31 -7.35
N TRP A 398 24.98 36.56 -7.83
CA TRP A 398 26.32 37.06 -8.05
C TRP A 398 27.17 37.02 -6.77
N LYS A 399 26.61 37.42 -5.61
CA LYS A 399 27.33 37.40 -4.32
C LYS A 399 27.67 35.99 -3.86
N VAL A 400 26.74 35.04 -4.05
CA VAL A 400 27.01 33.63 -3.71
C VAL A 400 28.08 33.04 -4.63
N VAL A 401 28.05 33.36 -5.93
CA VAL A 401 29.07 32.97 -6.92
C VAL A 401 30.44 33.57 -6.57
N GLN A 402 30.50 34.86 -6.18
CA GLN A 402 31.75 35.47 -5.73
C GLN A 402 32.35 34.78 -4.47
N ALA A 403 31.51 34.44 -3.52
CA ALA A 403 31.91 33.68 -2.34
C ALA A 403 32.40 32.27 -2.72
N ALA A 404 31.71 31.59 -3.61
CA ALA A 404 32.08 30.27 -4.10
C ALA A 404 33.46 30.28 -4.79
N ASP A 405 33.73 31.27 -5.63
CA ASP A 405 35.01 31.45 -6.30
C ASP A 405 36.13 31.76 -5.28
N LYS A 406 35.89 32.74 -4.38
CA LYS A 406 36.84 33.15 -3.34
C LYS A 406 37.26 32.01 -2.43
N TYR A 407 36.31 31.11 -2.08
CA TYR A 407 36.58 30.01 -1.14
C TYR A 407 36.83 28.66 -1.82
N ASN A 408 37.10 28.66 -3.14
CA ASN A 408 37.48 27.49 -3.95
C ASN A 408 36.47 26.34 -3.85
N VAL A 409 35.20 26.63 -3.96
CA VAL A 409 34.12 25.61 -4.14
C VAL A 409 34.48 24.77 -5.36
N LYS A 410 34.35 23.44 -5.25
CA LYS A 410 34.67 22.55 -6.37
C LYS A 410 33.57 22.59 -7.45
N ARG A 411 32.30 22.51 -7.04
CA ARG A 411 31.17 22.49 -7.94
C ARG A 411 30.05 23.41 -7.43
N PHE A 412 29.50 24.22 -8.32
CA PHE A 412 28.38 25.12 -8.07
C PHE A 412 27.26 24.85 -9.06
N VAL A 413 26.11 24.39 -8.55
CA VAL A 413 24.93 24.07 -9.36
C VAL A 413 23.84 25.10 -9.11
N MET A 414 23.48 25.86 -10.12
CA MET A 414 22.41 26.85 -10.06
C MET A 414 21.10 26.27 -10.60
N ILE A 415 20.07 26.35 -9.81
CA ILE A 415 18.72 26.01 -10.23
C ILE A 415 18.15 27.13 -11.09
N SER A 416 17.85 26.84 -12.38
CA SER A 416 17.27 27.75 -13.35
C SER A 416 15.86 27.29 -13.79
N THR A 417 15.33 27.86 -14.84
CA THR A 417 13.96 27.62 -15.30
C THR A 417 13.87 27.66 -16.81
N ASP A 418 12.88 26.99 -17.39
CA ASP A 418 12.46 27.08 -18.78
C ASP A 418 12.16 28.54 -19.21
N LYS A 419 11.68 29.37 -18.27
CA LYS A 419 11.34 30.80 -18.49
C LYS A 419 12.57 31.70 -18.70
N ALA A 420 13.78 31.18 -18.48
CA ALA A 420 15.03 31.87 -18.83
C ALA A 420 15.40 31.69 -20.32
N VAL A 421 14.67 30.84 -21.07
CA VAL A 421 14.80 30.70 -22.53
C VAL A 421 13.90 31.73 -23.20
N ASN A 422 14.49 32.69 -23.91
CA ASN A 422 13.75 33.83 -24.51
C ASN A 422 12.77 34.48 -23.53
N PRO A 423 13.25 35.11 -22.45
CA PRO A 423 12.42 35.56 -21.36
C PRO A 423 11.47 36.68 -21.80
N THR A 424 10.19 36.52 -21.51
CA THR A 424 9.12 37.50 -21.79
C THR A 424 8.61 38.17 -20.51
N ASN A 425 9.25 37.91 -19.37
CA ASN A 425 8.88 38.45 -18.06
C ASN A 425 10.12 38.73 -17.20
N ILE A 426 9.97 39.58 -16.19
CA ILE A 426 11.03 40.04 -15.30
C ILE A 426 11.72 38.87 -14.58
N MET A 427 10.95 37.93 -14.05
CA MET A 427 11.50 36.78 -13.35
C MET A 427 12.38 35.92 -14.27
N GLY A 428 11.92 35.60 -15.48
CA GLY A 428 12.69 34.88 -16.49
C GLY A 428 13.94 35.65 -16.91
N ALA A 429 13.85 36.95 -17.12
CA ALA A 429 14.98 37.85 -17.46
C ALA A 429 16.04 37.81 -16.36
N THR A 430 15.64 37.90 -15.07
CA THR A 430 16.59 37.82 -13.95
C THR A 430 17.29 36.49 -13.90
N LYS A 431 16.60 35.37 -14.16
CA LYS A 431 17.22 34.03 -14.20
C LYS A 431 18.17 33.88 -15.39
N ARG A 432 17.84 34.46 -16.55
CA ARG A 432 18.74 34.51 -17.70
C ARG A 432 20.05 35.23 -17.38
N ILE A 433 19.96 36.40 -16.69
CA ILE A 433 21.16 37.11 -16.23
C ILE A 433 21.98 36.25 -15.26
N CYS A 434 21.33 35.51 -14.34
CA CYS A 434 22.02 34.59 -13.46
C CYS A 434 22.80 33.51 -14.24
N GLU A 435 22.21 32.97 -15.30
CA GLU A 435 22.91 32.00 -16.18
C GLU A 435 24.13 32.62 -16.85
N MET A 436 24.04 33.87 -17.30
CA MET A 436 25.19 34.58 -17.88
C MET A 436 26.30 34.79 -16.85
N ILE A 437 25.98 35.07 -15.56
CA ILE A 437 26.93 35.15 -14.46
C ILE A 437 27.63 33.79 -14.29
N ILE A 438 26.88 32.69 -14.23
CA ILE A 438 27.39 31.32 -14.11
C ILE A 438 28.34 30.98 -15.25
N GLN A 439 27.98 31.24 -16.50
CA GLN A 439 28.82 31.01 -17.67
C GLN A 439 30.10 31.85 -17.61
N THR A 440 30.02 33.12 -17.20
CA THR A 440 31.18 34.00 -17.09
C THR A 440 32.17 33.49 -16.06
N TYR A 441 31.67 33.04 -14.89
CA TYR A 441 32.53 32.49 -13.85
C TYR A 441 33.10 31.12 -14.20
N ASN A 442 32.34 30.26 -14.88
CA ASN A 442 32.83 28.96 -15.35
C ASN A 442 34.08 29.10 -16.27
N ASN A 443 34.11 30.16 -17.08
CA ASN A 443 35.24 30.38 -18.01
C ASN A 443 36.53 30.95 -17.33
N ARG A 444 36.45 31.44 -16.08
CA ARG A 444 37.59 32.12 -15.43
C ARG A 444 37.94 31.61 -14.04
N SER A 445 37.09 30.84 -13.43
CA SER A 445 37.27 30.26 -12.08
C SER A 445 37.74 28.82 -12.15
N LYS A 446 38.32 28.32 -11.04
CA LYS A 446 38.63 26.90 -10.84
C LYS A 446 37.39 26.10 -10.43
N THR A 447 36.34 26.76 -9.99
CA THR A 447 35.04 26.16 -9.64
C THR A 447 34.32 25.79 -10.91
N GLU A 448 33.78 24.57 -10.96
CA GLU A 448 32.84 24.13 -12.02
C GLU A 448 31.47 24.75 -11.76
N TYR A 449 30.99 25.59 -12.65
CA TYR A 449 29.70 26.24 -12.54
C TYR A 449 28.70 25.65 -13.57
N VAL A 450 27.59 25.12 -13.10
CA VAL A 450 26.54 24.54 -13.92
C VAL A 450 25.21 25.22 -13.63
N ALA A 451 24.41 25.47 -14.68
CA ALA A 451 23.02 25.93 -14.56
C ALA A 451 22.08 24.86 -15.11
N VAL A 452 21.12 24.44 -14.30
CA VAL A 452 20.12 23.42 -14.67
C VAL A 452 18.76 24.07 -14.90
N ARG A 453 18.19 23.89 -16.11
CA ARG A 453 16.87 24.39 -16.49
C ARG A 453 15.83 23.29 -16.45
N PHE A 454 14.65 23.59 -15.94
CA PHE A 454 13.50 22.70 -15.99
C PHE A 454 12.18 23.45 -15.98
N GLY A 455 11.09 22.74 -16.29
CA GLY A 455 9.73 23.26 -16.33
C GLY A 455 9.07 23.41 -14.97
N ASN A 456 7.74 23.32 -14.94
CA ASN A 456 7.00 23.45 -13.70
C ASN A 456 7.08 22.14 -12.90
N VAL A 457 7.29 22.26 -11.60
CA VAL A 457 7.32 21.13 -10.68
C VAL A 457 5.94 20.91 -10.10
N LEU A 458 5.45 19.67 -10.26
CA LEU A 458 4.15 19.27 -9.72
C LEU A 458 4.13 19.43 -8.20
N GLY A 459 3.02 19.95 -7.67
CA GLY A 459 2.83 20.06 -6.22
C GLY A 459 3.73 21.07 -5.51
N SER A 460 4.60 21.83 -6.22
CA SER A 460 5.46 22.84 -5.57
C SER A 460 4.65 23.96 -4.94
N ASN A 461 5.09 24.47 -3.77
CA ASN A 461 4.43 25.56 -3.05
C ASN A 461 4.20 26.78 -3.95
N GLY A 462 2.94 27.30 -3.95
CA GLY A 462 2.53 28.43 -4.77
C GLY A 462 2.49 28.13 -6.28
N SER A 463 2.51 26.87 -6.71
CA SER A 463 2.27 26.49 -8.10
C SER A 463 0.79 26.45 -8.43
N VAL A 464 0.47 26.34 -9.74
CA VAL A 464 -0.90 26.39 -10.25
C VAL A 464 -1.80 25.27 -9.70
N ILE A 465 -1.28 24.07 -9.48
CA ILE A 465 -2.07 22.91 -9.04
C ILE A 465 -2.61 23.08 -7.61
N PRO A 466 -1.80 23.42 -6.58
CA PRO A 466 -2.32 23.74 -5.25
C PRO A 466 -3.31 24.89 -5.27
N LEU A 467 -3.15 25.89 -6.16
CA LEU A 467 -4.10 26.97 -6.33
C LEU A 467 -5.44 26.45 -6.88
N PHE A 468 -5.40 25.64 -7.94
CA PHE A 468 -6.61 25.04 -8.52
C PHE A 468 -7.34 24.17 -7.51
N LYS A 469 -6.63 23.36 -6.76
CA LYS A 469 -7.22 22.54 -5.70
C LYS A 469 -7.97 23.40 -4.68
N LYS A 470 -7.36 24.46 -4.17
CA LYS A 470 -8.03 25.41 -3.25
C LYS A 470 -9.25 26.08 -3.86
N GLN A 471 -9.19 26.45 -5.14
CA GLN A 471 -10.33 27.07 -5.84
C GLN A 471 -11.48 26.08 -6.01
N ILE A 472 -11.18 24.81 -6.34
CA ILE A 472 -12.18 23.74 -6.45
C ILE A 472 -12.81 23.46 -5.09
N GLU A 473 -12.01 23.33 -4.03
CA GLU A 473 -12.48 23.14 -2.64
C GLU A 473 -13.38 24.30 -2.16
N ALA A 474 -13.13 25.52 -2.66
CA ALA A 474 -13.94 26.70 -2.38
C ALA A 474 -15.21 26.82 -3.27
N GLY A 475 -15.48 25.82 -4.14
CA GLY A 475 -16.66 25.83 -5.02
C GLY A 475 -16.42 26.45 -6.41
N GLY A 476 -15.15 26.76 -6.76
CA GLY A 476 -14.79 27.38 -8.07
C GLY A 476 -15.09 28.88 -8.20
N PRO A 477 -14.95 29.44 -9.38
CA PRO A 477 -14.36 28.88 -10.60
C PRO A 477 -12.83 28.73 -10.53
N VAL A 478 -12.27 27.87 -11.38
CA VAL A 478 -10.83 27.79 -11.57
C VAL A 478 -10.33 28.86 -12.51
N THR A 479 -9.27 29.58 -12.09
CA THR A 479 -8.71 30.69 -12.89
C THR A 479 -7.67 30.18 -13.88
N VAL A 480 -7.96 30.29 -15.18
CA VAL A 480 -7.03 29.99 -16.28
C VAL A 480 -6.52 31.29 -16.87
N THR A 481 -5.20 31.47 -16.93
CA THR A 481 -4.58 32.73 -17.44
C THR A 481 -4.74 32.94 -18.93
N HIS A 482 -4.77 31.85 -19.71
CA HIS A 482 -5.01 31.88 -21.15
C HIS A 482 -5.52 30.50 -21.60
N PRO A 483 -6.52 30.42 -22.50
CA PRO A 483 -7.08 29.11 -22.92
C PRO A 483 -6.05 28.19 -23.61
N ASP A 484 -5.12 28.75 -24.38
CA ASP A 484 -4.12 27.99 -25.13
C ASP A 484 -2.78 27.87 -24.42
N ILE A 485 -2.72 28.12 -23.11
CA ILE A 485 -1.46 28.06 -22.37
C ILE A 485 -0.94 26.63 -22.26
N ILE A 486 0.28 26.38 -22.74
CA ILE A 486 0.98 25.12 -22.61
C ILE A 486 2.00 25.24 -21.48
N ARG A 487 2.01 24.27 -20.56
CA ARG A 487 2.99 24.20 -19.47
C ARG A 487 3.59 22.80 -19.41
N TYR A 488 4.91 22.73 -19.43
CA TYR A 488 5.63 21.48 -19.21
C TYR A 488 5.72 21.20 -17.71
N PHE A 489 5.34 19.99 -17.31
CA PHE A 489 5.38 19.55 -15.92
C PHE A 489 6.36 18.39 -15.74
N MET A 490 7.00 18.36 -14.57
CA MET A 490 7.86 17.27 -14.13
C MET A 490 7.65 16.99 -12.64
N THR A 491 8.10 15.82 -12.19
CA THR A 491 8.12 15.49 -10.76
C THR A 491 9.37 16.03 -10.06
N CYS A 492 9.33 16.24 -8.75
CA CYS A 492 10.50 16.68 -7.97
C CYS A 492 11.69 15.72 -8.08
N LEU A 493 11.43 14.42 -8.23
CA LEU A 493 12.48 13.37 -8.29
C LEU A 493 13.40 13.46 -9.52
N LEU A 494 12.96 14.14 -10.59
CA LEU A 494 13.77 14.30 -11.82
C LEU A 494 14.94 15.28 -11.67
N TYR A 495 15.00 16.08 -10.61
CA TYR A 495 16.07 17.07 -10.42
C TYR A 495 17.45 16.46 -10.24
N THR A 496 17.53 15.27 -9.71
CA THR A 496 18.79 14.62 -9.38
C THR A 496 19.38 13.85 -10.56
N SER A 497 18.56 13.48 -11.55
CA SER A 497 18.98 12.68 -12.70
C SER A 497 19.64 13.46 -13.82
N ASP A 498 19.24 14.73 -14.03
CA ASP A 498 19.73 15.56 -15.15
C ASP A 498 20.81 16.57 -14.73
N ALA A 499 21.23 16.54 -13.45
CA ALA A 499 22.27 17.44 -12.92
C ALA A 499 23.68 16.81 -12.92
N ALA A 500 23.83 15.62 -13.51
CA ALA A 500 25.10 14.90 -13.61
C ALA A 500 25.77 15.15 -14.96
#